data_ea36791cadc0be7070613aa4c66e726a
#
_entry.id   ea36791cadc0be7070613aa4c66e726a
#
_cell.length_a   1.000
_cell.length_b   1.000
_cell.length_c   1.000
_cell.angle_alpha   90.00
_cell.angle_beta   90.00
_cell.angle_gamma   90.00
#
_symmetry.space_group_name_H-M   'P 1'
#
loop_
_entity.id
_entity.type
_entity.pdbx_description
1 polymer ?
#
loop_
_entity_poly.entity_id
_entity_poly.type
_entity_poly.pdbx_seq_one_letter_code
_entity_poly.pdbx_strand_id
1 'polypeptide(L)'
;RATPQRTDLLPLDPDWLATLRGRRWPSRRLPVAAGPPEAMFRKLIRQLLFARVFSAVIQSRTAEHAERLAAMQAADRSIADKIEDLHVTHRLKRQDVITSELLDLISGYESVMGAEQ
;
A
#
# COMPACT_ATOMS: atom_id res chain seq x y z
N ARG A 1 -1.37 5.25 -4.66
CA ARG A 1 -0.63 6.43 -4.16
C ARG A 1 -1.50 7.18 -3.19
N ALA A 2 -1.01 7.37 -1.96
CA ALA A 2 -1.70 8.20 -0.98
C ALA A 2 -1.69 9.65 -1.47
N THR A 3 -2.87 10.25 -1.59
CA THR A 3 -2.98 11.67 -1.95
C THR A 3 -2.81 12.50 -0.66
N PRO A 4 -1.90 13.49 -0.65
CA PRO A 4 -1.75 14.36 0.50
C PRO A 4 -3.03 15.14 0.74
N GLN A 5 -3.57 15.04 1.95
CA GLN A 5 -4.74 15.80 2.38
C GLN A 5 -4.28 16.99 3.21
N ARG A 6 -4.61 18.18 2.74
CA ARG A 6 -4.37 19.43 3.48
C ARG A 6 -5.60 19.77 4.31
N THR A 7 -5.40 20.03 5.60
CA THR A 7 -6.46 20.51 6.50
C THR A 7 -5.97 21.77 7.18
N ASP A 8 -6.63 22.87 6.92
CA ASP A 8 -6.32 24.15 7.59
C ASP A 8 -6.97 24.13 8.99
N LEU A 9 -6.15 24.32 10.03
CA LEU A 9 -6.59 24.27 11.41
C LEU A 9 -6.94 25.67 11.96
N LEU A 10 -6.32 26.71 11.41
CA LEU A 10 -6.48 28.10 11.77
C LEU A 10 -6.35 29.00 10.53
N PRO A 11 -7.13 30.10 10.43
CA PRO A 11 -8.15 30.55 11.36
C PRO A 11 -9.39 29.65 11.37
N LEU A 12 -10.14 29.65 12.50
CA LEU A 12 -11.40 28.92 12.58
C LEU A 12 -12.40 29.53 11.59
N ASP A 13 -13.02 28.68 10.79
CA ASP A 13 -14.03 29.07 9.82
C ASP A 13 -15.23 29.77 10.51
N PRO A 14 -15.55 31.04 10.16
CA PRO A 14 -16.70 31.76 10.75
C PRO A 14 -18.03 31.04 10.50
N ASP A 15 -18.19 30.36 9.36
CA ASP A 15 -19.41 29.63 9.03
C ASP A 15 -19.56 28.38 9.91
N TRP A 16 -18.46 27.71 10.22
CA TRP A 16 -18.47 26.63 11.20
C TRP A 16 -18.84 27.10 12.60
N LEU A 17 -18.34 28.26 13.03
CA LEU A 17 -18.71 28.86 14.31
C LEU A 17 -20.19 29.27 14.36
N ALA A 18 -20.74 29.75 13.25
CA ALA A 18 -22.16 30.07 13.13
C ALA A 18 -23.04 28.82 13.25
N THR A 19 -22.64 27.71 12.59
CA THR A 19 -23.33 26.42 12.72
C THR A 19 -23.29 25.88 14.15
N LEU A 20 -22.20 26.06 14.87
CA LEU A 20 -22.11 25.66 16.28
C LEU A 20 -23.07 26.47 17.18
N ARG A 21 -23.20 27.77 16.93
CA ARG A 21 -24.16 28.62 17.68
C ARG A 21 -25.62 28.22 17.48
N GLY A 22 -25.96 27.76 16.25
CA GLY A 22 -27.31 27.28 15.93
C GLY A 22 -27.63 25.86 16.41
N ARG A 23 -26.59 25.10 16.82
CA ARG A 23 -26.76 23.71 17.20
C ARG A 23 -27.40 23.55 18.55
N ARG A 24 -28.58 22.90 18.58
CA ARG A 24 -29.26 22.61 19.84
C ARG A 24 -28.43 21.65 20.69
N TRP A 25 -28.28 22.00 21.98
CA TRP A 25 -27.54 21.12 22.90
C TRP A 25 -28.23 19.76 23.02
N PRO A 26 -27.46 18.63 22.88
CA PRO A 26 -28.05 17.29 22.77
C PRO A 26 -28.61 16.72 24.07
N SER A 27 -28.41 17.40 25.20
CA SER A 27 -28.89 16.94 26.50
C SER A 27 -29.64 18.02 27.24
N ARG A 28 -30.51 17.62 28.19
CA ARG A 28 -31.22 18.55 29.08
C ARG A 28 -30.33 19.14 30.20
N ARG A 29 -29.10 18.65 30.34
CA ARG A 29 -28.15 19.14 31.33
C ARG A 29 -27.10 20.01 30.64
N LEU A 30 -26.93 21.23 31.17
CA LEU A 30 -25.82 22.07 30.70
C LEU A 30 -24.52 21.60 31.29
N PRO A 31 -23.41 21.63 30.53
CA PRO A 31 -22.09 21.29 31.06
C PRO A 31 -21.69 22.35 32.10
N VAL A 32 -21.20 21.90 33.23
CA VAL A 32 -20.63 22.79 34.26
C VAL A 32 -19.16 23.03 33.92
N ALA A 33 -18.81 24.28 33.67
CA ALA A 33 -17.45 24.71 33.49
C ALA A 33 -16.79 24.90 34.86
N ALA A 34 -15.81 24.04 35.19
CA ALA A 34 -15.03 24.20 36.41
C ALA A 34 -13.82 25.10 36.14
N GLY A 35 -13.96 26.40 36.44
CA GLY A 35 -12.90 27.39 36.36
C GLY A 35 -13.14 28.54 35.38
N PRO A 36 -12.16 29.46 35.26
CA PRO A 36 -12.31 30.61 34.38
C PRO A 36 -12.38 30.17 32.90
N PRO A 37 -13.36 30.69 32.14
CA PRO A 37 -13.67 30.24 30.79
C PRO A 37 -12.46 30.38 29.82
N GLU A 38 -11.64 31.41 29.98
CA GLU A 38 -10.46 31.64 29.17
C GLU A 38 -9.38 30.55 29.34
N ALA A 39 -9.13 30.13 30.59
CA ALA A 39 -8.17 29.07 30.87
C ALA A 39 -8.66 27.73 30.32
N MET A 40 -9.95 27.47 30.40
CA MET A 40 -10.56 26.27 29.87
C MET A 40 -10.50 26.28 28.35
N PHE A 41 -10.82 27.36 27.69
CA PHE A 41 -10.73 27.52 26.23
C PHE A 41 -9.30 27.30 25.75
N ARG A 42 -8.28 27.87 26.40
CA ARG A 42 -6.88 27.68 26.05
C ARG A 42 -6.45 26.23 26.16
N LYS A 43 -6.91 25.52 27.19
CA LYS A 43 -6.63 24.09 27.37
C LYS A 43 -7.29 23.26 26.26
N LEU A 44 -8.53 23.55 25.91
CA LEU A 44 -9.26 22.84 24.85
C LEU A 44 -8.62 23.05 23.48
N ILE A 45 -8.23 24.29 23.15
CA ILE A 45 -7.54 24.58 21.88
C ILE A 45 -6.20 23.83 21.81
N ARG A 46 -5.41 23.83 22.90
CA ARG A 46 -4.16 23.07 22.95
C ARG A 46 -4.40 21.59 22.72
N GLN A 47 -5.42 21.03 23.36
CA GLN A 47 -5.75 19.60 23.21
C GLN A 47 -6.27 19.29 21.81
N LEU A 48 -7.07 20.18 21.21
CA LEU A 48 -7.54 20.04 19.83
C LEU A 48 -6.37 20.03 18.85
N LEU A 49 -5.46 21.00 18.96
CA LEU A 49 -4.28 21.08 18.10
C LEU A 49 -3.39 19.84 18.25
N PHE A 50 -3.13 19.43 19.49
CA PHE A 50 -2.37 18.21 19.75
C PHE A 50 -3.03 16.99 19.10
N ALA A 51 -4.33 16.79 19.31
CA ALA A 51 -5.06 15.65 18.74
C ALA A 51 -5.03 15.66 17.20
N ARG A 52 -5.16 16.82 16.57
CA ARG A 52 -5.10 16.98 15.12
C ARG A 52 -3.73 16.66 14.55
N VAL A 53 -2.66 17.20 15.15
CA VAL A 53 -1.30 16.92 14.73
C VAL A 53 -0.95 15.45 14.93
N PHE A 54 -1.30 14.89 16.09
CA PHE A 54 -1.08 13.49 16.40
C PHE A 54 -1.81 12.56 15.41
N SER A 55 -3.08 12.86 15.13
CA SER A 55 -3.87 12.12 14.13
C SER A 55 -3.23 12.19 12.73
N ALA A 56 -2.74 13.36 12.31
CA ALA A 56 -2.07 13.52 11.02
C ALA A 56 -0.78 12.68 10.92
N VAL A 57 0.02 12.64 11.98
CA VAL A 57 1.23 11.83 12.04
C VAL A 57 0.91 10.34 11.94
N ILE A 58 -0.10 9.87 12.69
CA ILE A 58 -0.52 8.46 12.62
C ILE A 58 -1.05 8.10 11.24
N GLN A 59 -1.90 8.95 10.65
CA GLN A 59 -2.44 8.72 9.31
C GLN A 59 -1.33 8.67 8.27
N SER A 60 -0.34 9.56 8.35
CA SER A 60 0.82 9.56 7.46
C SER A 60 1.63 8.27 7.57
N ARG A 61 1.89 7.79 8.80
CA ARG A 61 2.59 6.52 9.03
C ARG A 61 1.80 5.32 8.50
N THR A 62 0.50 5.31 8.75
CA THR A 62 -0.38 4.24 8.25
C THR A 62 -0.40 4.19 6.73
N ALA A 63 -0.48 5.35 6.08
CA ALA A 63 -0.42 5.44 4.62
C ALA A 63 0.93 4.94 4.07
N GLU A 64 2.05 5.32 4.68
CA GLU A 64 3.39 4.83 4.30
C GLU A 64 3.48 3.30 4.40
N HIS A 65 3.01 2.72 5.51
CA HIS A 65 3.02 1.27 5.69
C HIS A 65 2.11 0.56 4.69
N ALA A 66 0.95 1.12 4.39
CA ALA A 66 0.02 0.58 3.40
C ALA A 66 0.62 0.58 1.99
N GLU A 67 1.28 1.67 1.59
CA GLU A 67 1.96 1.74 0.29
C GLU A 67 3.14 0.76 0.21
N ARG A 68 3.93 0.63 1.27
CA ARG A 68 5.02 -0.33 1.34
C ARG A 68 4.51 -1.77 1.21
N LEU A 69 3.44 -2.10 1.94
CA LEU A 69 2.81 -3.42 1.86
C LEU A 69 2.29 -3.71 0.44
N ALA A 70 1.62 -2.75 -0.18
CA ALA A 70 1.13 -2.89 -1.55
C ALA A 70 2.27 -3.10 -2.56
N ALA A 71 3.38 -2.37 -2.39
CA ALA A 71 4.57 -2.54 -3.24
C ALA A 71 5.21 -3.93 -3.07
N MET A 72 5.32 -4.43 -1.83
CA MET A 72 5.84 -5.78 -1.57
C MET A 72 4.94 -6.85 -2.17
N GLN A 73 3.61 -6.73 -2.02
CA GLN A 73 2.66 -7.68 -2.62
C GLN A 73 2.69 -7.66 -4.16
N ALA A 74 2.96 -6.51 -4.76
CA ALA A 74 3.15 -6.42 -6.21
C ALA A 74 4.46 -7.09 -6.65
N ALA A 75 5.52 -6.91 -5.89
CA ALA A 75 6.80 -7.57 -6.13
C ALA A 75 6.70 -9.10 -6.00
N ASP A 76 6.02 -9.60 -4.96
CA ASP A 76 5.80 -11.05 -4.77
C ASP A 76 5.05 -11.67 -5.96
N ARG A 77 4.00 -11.01 -6.45
CA ARG A 77 3.28 -11.47 -7.64
C ARG A 77 4.18 -11.50 -8.87
N SER A 78 4.96 -10.44 -9.10
CA SER A 78 5.88 -10.37 -10.23
C SER A 78 6.98 -11.45 -10.16
N ILE A 79 7.42 -11.80 -8.96
CA ILE A 79 8.38 -12.91 -8.75
C ILE A 79 7.72 -14.24 -9.06
N ALA A 80 6.49 -14.48 -8.59
CA ALA A 80 5.76 -15.71 -8.89
C ALA A 80 5.55 -15.91 -10.40
N ASP A 81 5.15 -14.86 -11.10
CA ASP A 81 4.99 -14.88 -12.56
C ASP A 81 6.31 -15.21 -13.26
N LYS A 82 7.43 -14.60 -12.83
CA LYS A 82 8.75 -14.88 -13.41
C LYS A 82 9.23 -16.31 -13.15
N ILE A 83 8.94 -16.87 -11.98
CA ILE A 83 9.27 -18.25 -11.66
C ILE A 83 8.51 -19.19 -12.60
N GLU A 84 7.23 -18.96 -12.86
CA GLU A 84 6.44 -19.77 -13.79
C GLU A 84 7.00 -19.67 -15.22
N ASP A 85 7.33 -18.48 -15.69
CA ASP A 85 7.95 -18.27 -17.00
C ASP A 85 9.28 -19.02 -17.12
N LEU A 86 10.10 -19.00 -16.06
CA LEU A 86 11.35 -19.74 -16.02
C LEU A 86 11.13 -21.25 -16.04
N HIS A 87 10.12 -21.76 -15.35
CA HIS A 87 9.75 -23.17 -15.41
C HIS A 87 9.32 -23.60 -16.81
N VAL A 88 8.54 -22.79 -17.51
CA VAL A 88 8.14 -23.04 -18.90
C VAL A 88 9.38 -23.07 -19.80
N THR A 89 10.22 -22.06 -19.69
CA THR A 89 11.45 -21.94 -20.49
C THR A 89 12.39 -23.11 -20.23
N HIS A 90 12.55 -23.53 -19.00
CA HIS A 90 13.38 -24.68 -18.62
C HIS A 90 12.84 -25.98 -19.24
N ARG A 91 11.52 -26.21 -19.17
CA ARG A 91 10.90 -27.40 -19.81
C ARG A 91 11.13 -27.43 -21.32
N LEU A 92 10.95 -26.29 -22.01
CA LEU A 92 11.21 -26.19 -23.44
C LEU A 92 12.66 -26.45 -23.78
N LYS A 93 13.59 -25.81 -23.08
CA LYS A 93 15.04 -26.04 -23.28
C LYS A 93 15.45 -27.50 -23.07
N ARG A 94 14.91 -28.14 -22.02
CA ARG A 94 15.18 -29.55 -21.76
C ARG A 94 14.66 -30.43 -22.90
N GLN A 95 13.47 -30.12 -23.43
CA GLN A 95 12.91 -30.83 -24.58
C GLN A 95 13.78 -30.66 -25.83
N ASP A 96 14.25 -29.44 -26.12
CA ASP A 96 15.16 -29.15 -27.24
C ASP A 96 16.44 -29.93 -27.13
N VAL A 97 17.05 -29.99 -25.95
CA VAL A 97 18.29 -30.76 -25.71
C VAL A 97 18.08 -32.26 -25.99
N ILE A 98 17.01 -32.83 -25.43
CA ILE A 98 16.69 -34.24 -25.64
C ILE A 98 16.44 -34.53 -27.13
N THR A 99 15.73 -33.65 -27.83
CA THR A 99 15.50 -33.81 -29.27
C THR A 99 16.78 -33.72 -30.08
N SER A 100 17.66 -32.78 -29.75
CA SER A 100 18.98 -32.66 -30.38
C SER A 100 19.85 -33.90 -30.17
N GLU A 101 19.90 -34.40 -28.92
CA GLU A 101 20.66 -35.63 -28.61
C GLU A 101 20.13 -36.85 -29.37
N LEU A 102 18.78 -36.98 -29.52
CA LEU A 102 18.17 -38.04 -30.30
C LEU A 102 18.54 -37.94 -31.81
N LEU A 103 18.48 -36.72 -32.37
CA LEU A 103 18.86 -36.48 -33.77
C LEU A 103 20.36 -36.79 -34.02
N ASP A 104 21.23 -36.42 -33.10
CA ASP A 104 22.65 -36.73 -33.16
C ASP A 104 22.90 -38.23 -33.13
N LEU A 105 22.18 -38.98 -32.28
CA LEU A 105 22.26 -40.44 -32.25
C LEU A 105 21.75 -41.09 -33.53
N ILE A 106 20.63 -40.60 -34.11
CA ILE A 106 20.10 -41.14 -35.37
C ILE A 106 21.06 -40.88 -36.52
N SER A 107 21.59 -39.67 -36.66
CA SER A 107 22.51 -39.32 -37.73
C SER A 107 23.84 -40.08 -37.58
N GLY A 108 24.31 -40.30 -36.35
CA GLY A 108 25.47 -41.14 -36.06
C GLY A 108 25.22 -42.60 -36.48
N TYR A 109 24.07 -43.16 -36.19
CA TYR A 109 23.73 -44.53 -36.60
C TYR A 109 23.61 -44.65 -38.12
N GLU A 110 22.95 -43.71 -38.81
CA GLU A 110 22.87 -43.71 -40.27
C GLU A 110 24.24 -43.62 -40.94
N SER A 111 25.15 -42.83 -40.38
CA SER A 111 26.54 -42.75 -40.92
C SER A 111 27.33 -44.04 -40.81
N VAL A 112 27.11 -44.82 -39.75
CA VAL A 112 27.78 -46.14 -39.58
C VAL A 112 27.19 -47.18 -40.52
N MET A 113 25.86 -47.24 -40.66
CA MET A 113 25.19 -48.21 -41.54
C MET A 113 25.39 -47.89 -43.02
N GLY A 114 25.56 -46.61 -43.39
CA GLY A 114 25.87 -46.19 -44.77
C GLY A 114 27.33 -46.47 -45.15
N ALA A 115 28.25 -46.72 -44.23
CA ALA A 115 29.67 -47.06 -44.50
C ALA A 115 29.88 -48.55 -44.70
N GLU A 116 28.87 -49.41 -44.44
CA GLU A 116 28.95 -50.87 -44.62
C GLU A 116 28.43 -51.41 -46.01
N GLN A 117 27.99 -50.50 -46.88
CA GLN A 117 27.56 -50.81 -48.26
C GLN A 117 28.60 -50.31 -49.26
#